data_e753f332711d0710aacb4eded9df3a45
#
_entry.id   e753f332711d0710aacb4eded9df3a45
#
_cell.length_a   1.000
_cell.length_b   1.000
_cell.length_c   1.000
_cell.angle_alpha   90.00
_cell.angle_beta   90.00
_cell.angle_gamma   90.00
#
_symmetry.space_group_name_H-M   'P 1'
#
loop_
_entity.id
_entity.type
_entity.pdbx_description
1 polymer ?
#
loop_
_entity_poly.entity_id
_entity_poly.type
_entity_poly.pdbx_seq_one_letter_code
_entity_poly.pdbx_strand_id
1 'polypeptide(L)'
;MSTFVYVPAPTQETPAEFAAEVVRDAIDAAREPAVVIAGALVSLVPDLVLAALRWPFHDPRTTPAEPAITTMACLILAKAWLTLTVSNMALAWLRRQPVGFLRNWVPVQTALRVGVVNIPLLAAIVLGSLVFVVPGLYLLAMWSQAPLAMIDGRARWFDAANYSASLTDGYKIPLVALWVIVMVATAALTSAIGAGLPFLGLGGAVTPITWAVRAAMSVWGAALGAAMYFNLDERAPWNRV
;
A
#
# COMPACT_ATOMS: atom_id res chain seq x y z
N MET A 1 -42.52 -3.18 16.44
CA MET A 1 -41.78 -4.30 17.07
C MET A 1 -40.72 -4.74 16.09
N SER A 2 -39.48 -4.29 16.24
CA SER A 2 -38.36 -4.74 15.43
C SER A 2 -37.86 -6.07 16.00
N THR A 3 -38.08 -7.14 15.29
CA THR A 3 -37.51 -8.46 15.60
C THR A 3 -35.98 -8.34 15.42
N PHE A 4 -35.26 -8.35 16.52
CA PHE A 4 -33.82 -8.57 16.49
C PHE A 4 -33.58 -9.99 15.97
N VAL A 5 -33.18 -10.10 14.72
CA VAL A 5 -32.67 -11.36 14.17
C VAL A 5 -31.31 -11.57 14.84
N TYR A 6 -31.22 -12.55 15.72
CA TYR A 6 -29.94 -13.01 16.26
C TYR A 6 -29.12 -13.59 15.12
N VAL A 7 -28.14 -12.84 14.64
CA VAL A 7 -27.11 -13.37 13.76
C VAL A 7 -26.12 -14.10 14.67
N PRO A 8 -25.96 -15.43 14.53
CA PRO A 8 -24.97 -16.15 15.33
C PRO A 8 -23.60 -15.52 15.12
N ALA A 9 -22.86 -15.33 16.22
CA ALA A 9 -21.51 -14.84 16.14
C ALA A 9 -20.71 -15.69 15.13
N PRO A 10 -19.95 -15.08 14.22
CA PRO A 10 -19.14 -15.83 13.28
C PRO A 10 -18.27 -16.80 14.07
N THR A 11 -18.12 -18.02 13.55
CA THR A 11 -17.11 -18.97 14.03
C THR A 11 -15.85 -18.17 14.30
N GLN A 12 -15.35 -18.22 15.54
CA GLN A 12 -14.22 -17.40 15.98
C GLN A 12 -12.98 -17.82 15.19
N GLU A 13 -12.82 -17.23 14.02
CA GLU A 13 -11.63 -17.33 13.22
C GLU A 13 -10.47 -16.77 14.06
N THR A 14 -9.41 -17.53 14.18
CA THR A 14 -8.24 -17.06 14.93
C THR A 14 -7.53 -15.93 14.15
N PRO A 15 -6.87 -14.99 14.85
CA PRO A 15 -6.06 -13.95 14.17
C PRO A 15 -5.02 -14.53 13.21
N ALA A 16 -4.52 -15.73 13.48
CA ALA A 16 -3.56 -16.42 12.62
C ALA A 16 -4.19 -16.95 11.32
N GLU A 17 -5.41 -17.51 11.40
CA GLU A 17 -6.16 -17.97 10.22
C GLU A 17 -6.49 -16.78 9.29
N PHE A 18 -6.98 -15.68 9.85
CA PHE A 18 -7.19 -14.45 9.08
C PHE A 18 -5.91 -13.97 8.38
N ALA A 19 -4.80 -13.88 9.12
CA ALA A 19 -3.53 -13.44 8.55
C ALA A 19 -3.03 -14.39 7.45
N ALA A 20 -3.18 -15.72 7.63
CA ALA A 20 -2.79 -16.71 6.64
C ALA A 20 -3.61 -16.59 5.34
N GLU A 21 -4.91 -16.33 5.45
CA GLU A 21 -5.79 -16.14 4.30
C GLU A 21 -5.44 -14.86 3.54
N VAL A 22 -5.26 -13.74 4.24
CA VAL A 22 -4.81 -12.48 3.65
C VAL A 22 -3.48 -12.65 2.90
N VAL A 23 -2.50 -13.36 3.49
CA VAL A 23 -1.21 -13.61 2.85
C VAL A 23 -1.36 -14.48 1.61
N ARG A 24 -2.19 -15.52 1.64
CA ARG A 24 -2.47 -16.37 0.48
C ARG A 24 -3.07 -15.56 -0.67
N ASP A 25 -4.10 -14.77 -0.39
CA ASP A 25 -4.76 -13.94 -1.38
C ASP A 25 -3.84 -12.86 -1.94
N ALA A 26 -2.96 -12.29 -1.10
CA ALA A 26 -1.93 -11.36 -1.54
C ALA A 26 -0.91 -12.03 -2.49
N ILE A 27 -0.50 -13.27 -2.21
CA ILE A 27 0.39 -14.05 -3.09
C ILE A 27 -0.30 -14.29 -4.43
N ASP A 28 -1.56 -14.67 -4.44
CA ASP A 28 -2.30 -14.95 -5.66
C ASP A 28 -2.50 -13.70 -6.50
N ALA A 29 -2.85 -12.57 -5.89
CA ALA A 29 -2.94 -11.28 -6.58
C ALA A 29 -1.57 -10.79 -7.09
N ALA A 30 -0.49 -11.01 -6.34
CA ALA A 30 0.87 -10.64 -6.74
C ALA A 30 1.46 -11.53 -7.86
N ARG A 31 0.83 -12.65 -8.19
CA ARG A 31 1.20 -13.51 -9.34
C ARG A 31 0.54 -13.07 -10.64
N GLU A 32 -0.47 -12.23 -10.58
CA GLU A 32 -1.13 -11.73 -11.78
C GLU A 32 -0.17 -10.87 -12.62
N PRO A 33 0.15 -11.24 -13.86
CA PRO A 33 1.16 -10.53 -14.66
C PRO A 33 0.88 -9.05 -14.84
N ALA A 34 -0.39 -8.66 -14.99
CA ALA A 34 -0.76 -7.27 -15.13
C ALA A 34 -0.47 -6.45 -13.85
N VAL A 35 -0.70 -7.03 -12.66
CA VAL A 35 -0.39 -6.44 -11.36
C VAL A 35 1.12 -6.32 -11.18
N VAL A 36 1.88 -7.36 -11.55
CA VAL A 36 3.36 -7.38 -11.48
C VAL A 36 3.96 -6.29 -12.35
N ILE A 37 3.56 -6.24 -13.63
CA ILE A 37 4.09 -5.25 -14.58
C ILE A 37 3.74 -3.83 -14.12
N ALA A 38 2.48 -3.58 -13.73
CA ALA A 38 2.05 -2.28 -13.25
C ALA A 38 2.82 -1.85 -12.00
N GLY A 39 2.96 -2.73 -11.01
CA GLY A 39 3.69 -2.44 -9.78
C GLY A 39 5.19 -2.21 -9.99
N ALA A 40 5.81 -2.95 -10.92
CA ALA A 40 7.20 -2.72 -11.33
C ALA A 40 7.37 -1.33 -11.97
N LEU A 41 6.48 -0.95 -12.89
CA LEU A 41 6.49 0.37 -13.52
C LEU A 41 6.31 1.50 -12.49
N VAL A 42 5.41 1.33 -11.54
CA VAL A 42 5.19 2.29 -10.44
C VAL A 42 6.44 2.55 -9.62
N SER A 43 7.26 1.52 -9.42
CA SER A 43 8.51 1.65 -8.68
C SER A 43 9.62 2.28 -9.49
N LEU A 44 9.71 1.96 -10.79
CA LEU A 44 10.83 2.35 -11.63
C LEU A 44 10.66 3.74 -12.26
N VAL A 45 9.42 4.09 -12.66
CA VAL A 45 9.18 5.35 -13.39
C VAL A 45 9.63 6.58 -12.60
N PRO A 46 9.32 6.77 -11.32
CA PRO A 46 9.78 7.94 -10.57
C PRO A 46 11.31 8.03 -10.49
N ASP A 47 11.98 6.89 -10.31
CA ASP A 47 13.45 6.86 -10.22
C ASP A 47 14.10 7.16 -11.58
N LEU A 48 13.52 6.65 -12.68
CA LEU A 48 13.95 6.95 -14.04
C LEU A 48 13.74 8.43 -14.40
N VAL A 49 12.60 8.99 -14.03
CA VAL A 49 12.32 10.43 -14.24
C VAL A 49 13.31 11.29 -13.47
N LEU A 50 13.59 10.96 -12.21
CA LEU A 50 14.60 11.66 -11.41
C LEU A 50 16.00 11.54 -12.02
N ALA A 51 16.38 10.36 -12.49
CA ALA A 51 17.64 10.14 -13.16
C ALA A 51 17.74 10.97 -14.45
N ALA A 52 16.69 10.97 -15.25
CA ALA A 52 16.61 11.75 -16.50
C ALA A 52 16.68 13.27 -16.24
N LEU A 53 16.03 13.75 -15.19
CA LEU A 53 16.08 15.17 -14.79
C LEU A 53 17.46 15.59 -14.27
N ARG A 54 18.22 14.68 -13.70
CA ARG A 54 19.59 14.95 -13.20
C ARG A 54 20.65 14.91 -14.32
N TRP A 55 20.40 14.15 -15.40
CA TRP A 55 21.36 13.93 -16.46
C TRP A 55 21.91 15.19 -17.14
N PRO A 56 21.08 16.19 -17.56
CA PRO A 56 21.59 17.38 -18.25
C PRO A 56 22.32 18.39 -17.33
N PHE A 57 22.22 18.22 -16.01
CA PHE A 57 22.80 19.15 -15.01
C PHE A 57 24.02 18.58 -14.29
N HIS A 58 24.59 17.50 -14.80
CA HIS A 58 25.75 16.86 -14.21
C HIS A 58 27.04 17.57 -14.66
N ASP A 59 27.20 18.85 -14.28
CA ASP A 59 28.52 19.47 -14.25
C ASP A 59 29.17 19.08 -12.92
N PRO A 60 30.30 18.32 -12.94
CA PRO A 60 30.96 17.88 -11.71
C PRO A 60 31.50 19.06 -10.87
N ARG A 61 31.44 20.29 -11.39
CA ARG A 61 31.89 21.52 -10.72
C ARG A 61 30.74 22.29 -10.04
N THR A 62 29.50 21.94 -10.35
CA THR A 62 28.33 22.51 -9.68
C THR A 62 27.78 21.50 -8.69
N THR A 63 27.53 21.93 -7.46
CA THR A 63 26.72 21.15 -6.52
C THR A 63 25.42 20.76 -7.22
N PRO A 64 25.03 19.45 -7.22
CA PRO A 64 23.79 19.05 -7.86
C PRO A 64 22.66 19.90 -7.28
N ALA A 65 22.01 20.68 -8.15
CA ALA A 65 20.82 21.41 -7.75
C ALA A 65 19.83 20.34 -7.24
N GLU A 66 19.51 20.38 -5.96
CA GLU A 66 18.48 19.51 -5.42
C GLU A 66 17.21 19.71 -6.26
N PRO A 67 16.57 18.62 -6.71
CA PRO A 67 15.33 18.78 -7.48
C PRO A 67 14.38 19.63 -6.65
N ALA A 68 13.84 20.68 -7.26
CA ALA A 68 12.95 21.60 -6.56
C ALA A 68 11.91 20.80 -5.75
N ILE A 69 11.60 21.25 -4.55
CA ILE A 69 10.63 20.58 -3.62
C ILE A 69 9.34 20.25 -4.36
N THR A 70 8.91 21.10 -5.30
CA THR A 70 7.77 20.89 -6.18
C THR A 70 7.89 19.62 -7.04
N THR A 71 9.06 19.36 -7.64
CA THR A 71 9.31 18.16 -8.45
C THR A 71 9.24 16.89 -7.59
N MET A 72 9.85 16.93 -6.41
CA MET A 72 9.76 15.80 -5.46
C MET A 72 8.33 15.55 -5.01
N ALA A 73 7.58 16.59 -4.68
CA ALA A 73 6.17 16.48 -4.31
C ALA A 73 5.33 15.87 -5.44
N CYS A 74 5.51 16.34 -6.69
CA CYS A 74 4.81 15.78 -7.85
C CYS A 74 5.12 14.29 -8.06
N LEU A 75 6.38 13.87 -7.89
CA LEU A 75 6.78 12.48 -8.04
C LEU A 75 6.21 11.58 -6.93
N ILE A 76 6.17 12.07 -5.69
CA ILE A 76 5.55 11.36 -4.57
C ILE A 76 4.05 11.18 -4.82
N LEU A 77 3.35 12.24 -5.26
CA LEU A 77 1.93 12.18 -5.58
C LEU A 77 1.64 11.23 -6.76
N ALA A 78 2.46 11.30 -7.82
CA ALA A 78 2.34 10.39 -8.96
C ALA A 78 2.55 8.94 -8.54
N LYS A 79 3.57 8.65 -7.71
CA LYS A 79 3.82 7.32 -7.18
C LYS A 79 2.65 6.83 -6.33
N ALA A 80 2.14 7.65 -5.43
CA ALA A 80 0.99 7.31 -4.60
C ALA A 80 -0.24 6.99 -5.46
N TRP A 81 -0.53 7.81 -6.46
CA TRP A 81 -1.63 7.57 -7.39
C TRP A 81 -1.50 6.26 -8.18
N LEU A 82 -0.31 6.00 -8.72
CA LEU A 82 -0.03 4.76 -9.45
C LEU A 82 -0.14 3.54 -8.51
N THR A 83 0.33 3.64 -7.27
CA THR A 83 0.16 2.58 -6.26
C THR A 83 -1.31 2.26 -6.00
N LEU A 84 -2.16 3.29 -5.91
CA LEU A 84 -3.62 3.11 -5.77
C LEU A 84 -4.22 2.36 -6.98
N THR A 85 -3.73 2.66 -8.19
CA THR A 85 -4.16 1.95 -9.42
C THR A 85 -3.77 0.47 -9.37
N VAL A 86 -2.54 0.15 -8.93
CA VAL A 86 -2.11 -1.25 -8.77
C VAL A 86 -2.93 -1.97 -7.70
N SER A 87 -3.22 -1.32 -6.57
CA SER A 87 -4.08 -1.89 -5.52
C SER A 87 -5.49 -2.15 -6.04
N ASN A 88 -6.04 -1.26 -6.88
CA ASN A 88 -7.34 -1.46 -7.52
C ASN A 88 -7.32 -2.64 -8.52
N MET A 89 -6.21 -2.84 -9.25
CA MET A 89 -6.03 -4.02 -10.12
C MET A 89 -5.98 -5.31 -9.31
N ALA A 90 -5.24 -5.33 -8.19
CA ALA A 90 -5.17 -6.47 -7.29
C ALA A 90 -6.55 -6.79 -6.68
N LEU A 91 -7.30 -5.78 -6.27
CA LEU A 91 -8.66 -5.93 -5.77
C LEU A 91 -9.62 -6.49 -6.84
N ALA A 92 -9.53 -6.00 -8.09
CA ALA A 92 -10.30 -6.53 -9.21
C ALA A 92 -10.00 -8.01 -9.45
N TRP A 93 -8.71 -8.41 -9.37
CA TRP A 93 -8.30 -9.80 -9.47
C TRP A 93 -8.95 -10.68 -8.39
N LEU A 94 -8.87 -10.27 -7.13
CA LEU A 94 -9.46 -11.01 -6.00
C LEU A 94 -10.97 -11.16 -6.15
N ARG A 95 -11.64 -10.16 -6.71
CA ARG A 95 -13.09 -10.20 -7.02
C ARG A 95 -13.41 -10.94 -8.32
N ARG A 96 -12.42 -11.57 -8.95
CA ARG A 96 -12.56 -12.28 -10.24
C ARG A 96 -13.11 -11.38 -11.36
N GLN A 97 -12.82 -10.11 -11.30
CA GLN A 97 -13.13 -9.13 -12.32
C GLN A 97 -12.00 -9.06 -13.35
N PRO A 98 -12.27 -8.63 -14.60
CA PRO A 98 -11.21 -8.46 -15.58
C PRO A 98 -10.20 -7.42 -15.16
N VAL A 99 -8.91 -7.79 -15.17
CA VAL A 99 -7.81 -6.93 -14.77
C VAL A 99 -7.18 -6.28 -16.00
N GLY A 100 -6.90 -4.99 -15.92
CA GLY A 100 -6.20 -4.25 -16.96
C GLY A 100 -5.86 -2.84 -16.48
N PHE A 101 -4.67 -2.35 -16.83
CA PHE A 101 -4.18 -1.07 -16.35
C PHE A 101 -5.14 0.09 -16.64
N LEU A 102 -5.61 0.21 -17.88
CA LEU A 102 -6.55 1.27 -18.27
C LEU A 102 -7.95 1.05 -17.69
N ARG A 103 -8.38 -0.18 -17.53
CA ARG A 103 -9.70 -0.52 -16.99
C ARG A 103 -9.82 -0.23 -15.50
N ASN A 104 -8.76 -0.53 -14.76
CA ASN A 104 -8.71 -0.32 -13.31
C ASN A 104 -7.99 0.98 -12.94
N TRP A 105 -7.81 1.87 -13.92
CA TRP A 105 -7.21 3.17 -13.70
C TRP A 105 -8.03 3.99 -12.71
N VAL A 106 -7.39 4.47 -11.67
CA VAL A 106 -8.04 5.34 -10.69
C VAL A 106 -8.15 6.76 -11.28
N PRO A 107 -9.36 7.32 -11.46
CA PRO A 107 -9.52 8.67 -11.98
C PRO A 107 -8.78 9.69 -11.13
N VAL A 108 -8.16 10.70 -11.78
CA VAL A 108 -7.38 11.76 -11.10
C VAL A 108 -8.19 12.42 -9.98
N GLN A 109 -9.47 12.69 -10.22
CA GLN A 109 -10.35 13.28 -9.20
C GLN A 109 -10.48 12.40 -7.96
N THR A 110 -10.60 11.07 -8.13
CA THR A 110 -10.64 10.12 -7.02
C THR A 110 -9.29 10.07 -6.30
N ALA A 111 -8.18 10.03 -7.05
CA ALA A 111 -6.84 10.04 -6.48
C ALA A 111 -6.57 11.32 -5.67
N LEU A 112 -7.00 12.48 -6.16
CA LEU A 112 -6.89 13.74 -5.43
C LEU A 112 -7.73 13.72 -4.13
N ARG A 113 -8.96 13.21 -4.18
CA ARG A 113 -9.81 13.07 -2.97
C ARG A 113 -9.16 12.14 -1.96
N VAL A 114 -8.63 11.00 -2.40
CA VAL A 114 -7.87 10.07 -1.55
C VAL A 114 -6.66 10.77 -0.94
N GLY A 115 -5.92 11.56 -1.72
CA GLY A 115 -4.78 12.35 -1.24
C GLY A 115 -5.18 13.34 -0.15
N VAL A 116 -6.25 14.12 -0.37
CA VAL A 116 -6.76 15.11 0.61
C VAL A 116 -7.15 14.46 1.93
N VAL A 117 -7.76 13.28 1.90
CA VAL A 117 -8.14 12.54 3.11
C VAL A 117 -6.92 11.90 3.77
N ASN A 118 -6.01 11.33 2.98
CA ASN A 118 -4.85 10.62 3.52
C ASN A 118 -3.79 11.53 4.16
N ILE A 119 -3.62 12.76 3.68
CA ILE A 119 -2.63 13.69 4.25
C ILE A 119 -2.85 13.89 5.76
N PRO A 120 -4.04 14.30 6.25
CA PRO A 120 -4.29 14.44 7.69
C PRO A 120 -4.23 13.10 8.44
N LEU A 121 -4.66 11.99 7.83
CA LEU A 121 -4.55 10.67 8.44
C LEU A 121 -3.09 10.25 8.64
N LEU A 122 -2.25 10.44 7.63
CA LEU A 122 -0.81 10.20 7.73
C LEU A 122 -0.15 11.12 8.77
N ALA A 123 -0.51 12.40 8.79
CA ALA A 123 -0.02 13.32 9.81
C ALA A 123 -0.37 12.84 11.23
N ALA A 124 -1.59 12.37 11.45
CA ALA A 124 -2.01 11.82 12.73
C ALA A 124 -1.26 10.53 13.09
N ILE A 125 -1.01 9.64 12.11
CA ILE A 125 -0.23 8.42 12.30
C ILE A 125 1.22 8.77 12.68
N VAL A 126 1.85 9.70 11.98
CA VAL A 126 3.22 10.16 12.25
C VAL A 126 3.30 10.79 13.63
N LEU A 127 2.40 11.71 13.96
CA LEU A 127 2.35 12.35 15.29
C LEU A 127 2.10 11.32 16.40
N GLY A 128 1.18 10.38 16.18
CA GLY A 128 0.96 9.27 17.11
C GLY A 128 2.22 8.42 17.32
N SER A 129 2.97 8.16 16.25
CA SER A 129 4.22 7.39 16.30
C SER A 129 5.37 8.15 16.98
N LEU A 130 5.39 9.48 16.89
CA LEU A 130 6.37 10.32 17.57
C LEU A 130 6.15 10.35 19.08
N VAL A 131 4.90 10.28 19.54
CA VAL A 131 4.59 10.22 20.98
C VAL A 131 4.84 8.82 21.52
N PHE A 132 4.27 7.81 20.85
CA PHE A 132 4.51 6.40 21.14
C PHE A 132 4.31 5.57 19.86
N VAL A 133 5.19 4.62 19.59
CA VAL A 133 5.11 3.75 18.40
C VAL A 133 3.77 2.99 18.33
N VAL A 134 3.26 2.50 19.47
CA VAL A 134 2.04 1.70 19.54
C VAL A 134 0.79 2.46 19.08
N PRO A 135 0.49 3.69 19.54
CA PRO A 135 -0.63 4.46 19.00
C PRO A 135 -0.53 4.72 17.50
N GLY A 136 0.67 5.01 16.98
CA GLY A 136 0.88 5.21 15.55
C GLY A 136 0.55 3.96 14.73
N LEU A 137 1.02 2.79 15.17
CA LEU A 137 0.70 1.50 14.53
C LEU A 137 -0.80 1.17 14.61
N TYR A 138 -1.43 1.49 15.73
CA TYR A 138 -2.88 1.32 15.89
C TYR A 138 -3.67 2.18 14.90
N LEU A 139 -3.32 3.46 14.76
CA LEU A 139 -3.93 4.37 13.79
C LEU A 139 -3.67 3.91 12.35
N LEU A 140 -2.46 3.43 12.06
CA LEU A 140 -2.11 2.85 10.78
C LEU A 140 -3.04 1.66 10.44
N ALA A 141 -3.22 0.72 11.34
CA ALA A 141 -4.13 -0.40 11.13
C ALA A 141 -5.57 0.07 10.94
N MET A 142 -6.03 1.00 11.77
CA MET A 142 -7.39 1.53 11.75
C MET A 142 -7.74 2.23 10.44
N TRP A 143 -6.80 2.95 9.82
CA TRP A 143 -7.07 3.79 8.64
C TRP A 143 -6.42 3.28 7.35
N SER A 144 -5.71 2.15 7.40
CA SER A 144 -5.01 1.59 6.23
C SER A 144 -5.93 1.27 5.05
N GLN A 145 -7.22 0.98 5.32
CA GLN A 145 -8.18 0.58 4.30
C GLN A 145 -9.00 1.77 3.74
N ALA A 146 -8.88 2.97 4.31
CA ALA A 146 -9.61 4.15 3.88
C ALA A 146 -9.40 4.49 2.38
N PRO A 147 -8.17 4.43 1.82
CA PRO A 147 -7.96 4.66 0.40
C PRO A 147 -8.71 3.70 -0.51
N LEU A 148 -8.70 2.41 -0.17
CA LEU A 148 -9.38 1.38 -0.96
C LEU A 148 -10.89 1.49 -0.85
N ALA A 149 -11.42 1.81 0.33
CA ALA A 149 -12.85 2.08 0.52
C ALA A 149 -13.35 3.26 -0.33
N MET A 150 -12.51 4.29 -0.51
CA MET A 150 -12.84 5.43 -1.39
C MET A 150 -12.81 5.04 -2.87
N ILE A 151 -11.83 4.25 -3.31
CA ILE A 151 -11.70 3.78 -4.69
C ILE A 151 -12.87 2.84 -5.04
N ASP A 152 -13.22 1.98 -4.11
CA ASP A 152 -14.35 1.03 -4.23
C ASP A 152 -15.73 1.72 -4.17
N GLY A 153 -15.77 3.01 -3.84
CA GLY A 153 -17.02 3.78 -3.75
C GLY A 153 -17.86 3.48 -2.50
N ARG A 154 -17.33 2.70 -1.55
CA ARG A 154 -18.00 2.35 -0.29
C ARG A 154 -18.10 3.54 0.67
N ALA A 155 -17.13 4.46 0.60
CA ALA A 155 -17.11 5.63 1.48
C ALA A 155 -16.63 6.88 0.72
N ARG A 156 -17.04 8.04 1.20
CA ARG A 156 -16.70 9.34 0.60
C ARG A 156 -15.97 10.21 1.62
N TRP A 157 -14.94 10.92 1.18
CA TRP A 157 -14.21 11.88 2.00
C TRP A 157 -13.82 11.31 3.37
N PHE A 158 -14.00 12.06 4.43
CA PHE A 158 -13.64 11.66 5.80
C PHE A 158 -14.48 10.51 6.37
N ASP A 159 -15.63 10.18 5.76
CA ASP A 159 -16.38 8.97 6.11
C ASP A 159 -15.56 7.71 5.85
N ALA A 160 -14.59 7.77 4.92
CA ALA A 160 -13.69 6.66 4.63
C ALA A 160 -12.83 6.27 5.84
N ALA A 161 -12.44 7.23 6.69
CA ALA A 161 -11.70 6.95 7.92
C ALA A 161 -12.57 6.18 8.92
N ASN A 162 -13.84 6.60 9.10
CA ASN A 162 -14.80 5.92 9.97
C ASN A 162 -15.16 4.53 9.43
N TYR A 163 -15.37 4.43 8.11
CA TYR A 163 -15.62 3.15 7.45
C TYR A 163 -14.44 2.19 7.64
N SER A 164 -13.21 2.66 7.40
CA SER A 164 -11.99 1.87 7.61
C SER A 164 -11.86 1.44 9.07
N ALA A 165 -12.14 2.33 10.03
CA ALA A 165 -12.08 2.04 11.45
C ALA A 165 -13.08 0.95 11.86
N SER A 166 -14.32 0.99 11.32
CA SER A 166 -15.34 -0.03 11.55
C SER A 166 -15.04 -1.35 10.86
N LEU A 167 -14.47 -1.29 9.65
CA LEU A 167 -14.07 -2.46 8.87
C LEU A 167 -12.94 -3.23 9.56
N THR A 168 -11.99 -2.53 10.15
CA THR A 168 -10.83 -3.12 10.84
C THR A 168 -11.11 -3.51 12.30
N ASP A 169 -12.33 -3.27 12.78
CA ASP A 169 -12.67 -3.61 14.16
C ASP A 169 -12.61 -5.13 14.40
N GLY A 170 -11.98 -5.54 15.49
CA GLY A 170 -11.66 -6.94 15.77
C GLY A 170 -10.40 -7.49 15.09
N TYR A 171 -9.90 -6.85 14.00
CA TYR A 171 -8.73 -7.32 13.23
C TYR A 171 -7.50 -6.41 13.32
N LYS A 172 -7.51 -5.39 14.20
CA LYS A 172 -6.42 -4.41 14.29
C LYS A 172 -5.07 -5.04 14.63
N ILE A 173 -5.05 -6.02 15.53
CA ILE A 173 -3.81 -6.71 15.94
C ILE A 173 -3.18 -7.49 14.77
N PRO A 174 -3.89 -8.40 14.07
CA PRO A 174 -3.32 -9.09 12.91
C PRO A 174 -2.92 -8.14 11.78
N LEU A 175 -3.64 -7.04 11.56
CA LEU A 175 -3.28 -6.03 10.57
C LEU A 175 -1.97 -5.31 10.94
N VAL A 176 -1.81 -4.90 12.22
CA VAL A 176 -0.56 -4.33 12.71
C VAL A 176 0.59 -5.33 12.52
N ALA A 177 0.38 -6.58 12.91
CA ALA A 177 1.41 -7.62 12.79
C ALA A 177 1.86 -7.80 11.33
N LEU A 178 0.91 -7.88 10.38
CA LEU A 178 1.22 -7.99 8.95
C LEU A 178 2.02 -6.77 8.44
N TRP A 179 1.62 -5.56 8.79
CA TRP A 179 2.36 -4.35 8.41
C TRP A 179 3.76 -4.31 9.01
N VAL A 180 3.91 -4.65 10.28
CA VAL A 180 5.23 -4.70 10.95
C VAL A 180 6.13 -5.74 10.28
N ILE A 181 5.63 -6.94 10.00
CA ILE A 181 6.39 -8.00 9.32
C ILE A 181 6.88 -7.50 7.95
N VAL A 182 6.02 -6.89 7.15
CA VAL A 182 6.40 -6.36 5.82
C VAL A 182 7.43 -5.24 5.94
N MET A 183 7.26 -4.32 6.88
CA MET A 183 8.22 -3.22 7.12
C MET A 183 9.58 -3.76 7.55
N VAL A 184 9.61 -4.67 8.52
CA VAL A 184 10.86 -5.27 9.02
C VAL A 184 11.54 -6.10 7.94
N ALA A 185 10.80 -6.95 7.22
CA ALA A 185 11.33 -7.74 6.11
C ALA A 185 11.92 -6.85 5.01
N THR A 186 11.23 -5.77 4.65
CA THR A 186 11.71 -4.81 3.63
C THR A 186 12.99 -4.11 4.10
N ALA A 187 13.01 -3.63 5.34
CA ALA A 187 14.18 -2.97 5.92
C ALA A 187 15.38 -3.93 6.01
N ALA A 188 15.18 -5.14 6.49
CA ALA A 188 16.22 -6.16 6.60
C ALA A 188 16.80 -6.53 5.23
N LEU A 189 15.92 -6.76 4.23
CA LEU A 189 16.35 -7.12 2.88
C LEU A 189 17.13 -5.99 2.19
N THR A 190 16.65 -4.76 2.27
CA THR A 190 17.34 -3.60 1.69
C THR A 190 18.68 -3.32 2.38
N SER A 191 18.74 -3.49 3.70
CA SER A 191 19.98 -3.35 4.46
C SER A 191 20.99 -4.45 4.12
N ALA A 192 20.55 -5.69 4.01
CA ALA A 192 21.39 -6.82 3.63
C ALA A 192 21.98 -6.66 2.22
N ILE A 193 21.21 -6.16 1.26
CA ILE A 193 21.67 -5.85 -0.08
C ILE A 193 22.69 -4.70 -0.05
N GLY A 194 22.36 -3.61 0.65
CA GLY A 194 23.21 -2.43 0.72
C GLY A 194 24.58 -2.68 1.37
N ALA A 195 24.63 -3.53 2.39
CA ALA A 195 25.87 -3.87 3.09
C ALA A 195 26.57 -5.11 2.49
N GLY A 196 25.80 -6.14 2.12
CA GLY A 196 26.34 -7.43 1.72
C GLY A 196 27.00 -7.43 0.33
N LEU A 197 26.36 -6.79 -0.67
CA LEU A 197 26.90 -6.79 -2.03
C LEU A 197 28.24 -6.06 -2.17
N PRO A 198 28.45 -4.86 -1.56
CA PRO A 198 29.78 -4.23 -1.54
C PRO A 198 30.83 -5.10 -0.85
N PHE A 199 30.46 -5.76 0.26
CA PHE A 199 31.39 -6.66 0.97
C PHE A 199 31.86 -7.85 0.09
N LEU A 200 30.99 -8.32 -0.80
CA LEU A 200 31.31 -9.39 -1.78
C LEU A 200 32.00 -8.87 -3.06
N GLY A 201 32.38 -7.58 -3.12
CA GLY A 201 32.98 -6.98 -4.31
C GLY A 201 31.98 -6.68 -5.44
N LEU A 202 30.67 -6.85 -5.19
CA LEU A 202 29.58 -6.65 -6.16
C LEU A 202 28.90 -5.29 -6.04
N GLY A 203 29.66 -4.25 -5.64
CA GLY A 203 29.14 -2.89 -5.41
C GLY A 203 28.34 -2.33 -6.60
N GLY A 204 28.76 -2.62 -7.83
CA GLY A 204 28.03 -2.20 -9.05
C GLY A 204 26.64 -2.82 -9.21
N ALA A 205 26.37 -3.96 -8.57
CA ALA A 205 25.08 -4.63 -8.60
C ALA A 205 24.07 -4.12 -7.58
N VAL A 206 24.48 -3.28 -6.63
CA VAL A 206 23.60 -2.75 -5.55
C VAL A 206 22.39 -2.02 -6.14
N THR A 207 22.62 -1.10 -7.07
CA THR A 207 21.54 -0.27 -7.63
C THR A 207 20.49 -1.10 -8.38
N PRO A 208 20.83 -1.94 -9.36
CA PRO A 208 19.82 -2.72 -10.09
C PRO A 208 19.10 -3.72 -9.19
N ILE A 209 19.79 -4.36 -8.25
CA ILE A 209 19.17 -5.30 -7.32
C ILE A 209 18.22 -4.56 -6.35
N THR A 210 18.62 -3.42 -5.84
CA THR A 210 17.76 -2.59 -4.97
C THR A 210 16.50 -2.13 -5.71
N TRP A 211 16.61 -1.78 -6.98
CA TRP A 211 15.45 -1.44 -7.81
C TRP A 211 14.50 -2.62 -8.00
N ALA A 212 15.03 -3.81 -8.30
CA ALA A 212 14.22 -5.01 -8.42
C ALA A 212 13.48 -5.36 -7.13
N VAL A 213 14.16 -5.23 -5.99
CA VAL A 213 13.54 -5.45 -4.68
C VAL A 213 12.45 -4.41 -4.38
N ARG A 214 12.69 -3.13 -4.65
CA ARG A 214 11.67 -2.08 -4.48
C ARG A 214 10.45 -2.33 -5.37
N ALA A 215 10.67 -2.76 -6.60
CA ALA A 215 9.58 -3.13 -7.52
C ALA A 215 8.75 -4.29 -6.94
N ALA A 216 9.41 -5.37 -6.51
CA ALA A 216 8.74 -6.51 -5.89
C ALA A 216 7.97 -6.11 -4.63
N MET A 217 8.54 -5.27 -3.77
CA MET A 217 7.89 -4.78 -2.56
C MET A 217 6.70 -3.86 -2.85
N SER A 218 6.74 -3.08 -3.93
CA SER A 218 5.58 -2.26 -4.34
C SER A 218 4.41 -3.12 -4.83
N VAL A 219 4.69 -4.16 -5.60
CA VAL A 219 3.69 -5.16 -6.03
C VAL A 219 3.09 -5.83 -4.81
N TRP A 220 3.96 -6.35 -3.93
CA TRP A 220 3.54 -7.04 -2.72
C TRP A 220 2.70 -6.15 -1.80
N GLY A 221 3.15 -4.92 -1.53
CA GLY A 221 2.42 -3.98 -0.69
C GLY A 221 1.03 -3.63 -1.23
N ALA A 222 0.92 -3.43 -2.55
CA ALA A 222 -0.36 -3.17 -3.20
C ALA A 222 -1.30 -4.39 -3.13
N ALA A 223 -0.78 -5.59 -3.39
CA ALA A 223 -1.52 -6.85 -3.32
C ALA A 223 -1.97 -7.14 -1.87
N LEU A 224 -1.08 -6.96 -0.89
CA LEU A 224 -1.40 -7.16 0.52
C LEU A 224 -2.47 -6.18 1.00
N GLY A 225 -2.37 -4.90 0.65
CA GLY A 225 -3.40 -3.91 0.98
C GLY A 225 -4.76 -4.28 0.39
N ALA A 226 -4.79 -4.72 -0.88
CA ALA A 226 -6.01 -5.17 -1.55
C ALA A 226 -6.59 -6.45 -0.91
N ALA A 227 -5.74 -7.43 -0.56
CA ALA A 227 -6.17 -8.66 0.10
C ALA A 227 -6.72 -8.40 1.51
N MET A 228 -6.08 -7.51 2.28
CA MET A 228 -6.60 -7.07 3.58
C MET A 228 -8.00 -6.47 3.41
N TYR A 229 -8.16 -5.54 2.47
CA TYR A 229 -9.45 -4.88 2.22
C TYR A 229 -10.52 -5.91 1.80
N PHE A 230 -10.19 -6.76 0.84
CA PHE A 230 -11.10 -7.79 0.31
C PHE A 230 -11.60 -8.72 1.42
N ASN A 231 -10.69 -9.27 2.20
CA ASN A 231 -11.01 -10.19 3.29
C ASN A 231 -11.82 -9.53 4.41
N LEU A 232 -11.57 -8.25 4.71
CA LEU A 232 -12.34 -7.51 5.70
C LEU A 232 -13.74 -7.14 5.17
N ASP A 233 -13.85 -6.72 3.90
CA ASP A 233 -15.13 -6.36 3.27
C ASP A 233 -16.07 -7.57 3.19
N GLU A 234 -15.56 -8.76 2.83
CA GLU A 234 -16.36 -10.00 2.82
C GLU A 234 -16.88 -10.39 4.21
N ARG A 235 -16.11 -10.10 5.26
CA ARG A 235 -16.48 -10.40 6.65
C ARG A 235 -17.35 -9.35 7.29
N ALA A 236 -17.51 -8.21 6.67
CA ALA A 236 -18.27 -7.10 7.20
C ALA A 236 -19.74 -7.48 7.42
N PRO A 237 -20.33 -7.19 8.60
CA PRO A 237 -21.67 -7.65 8.97
C PRO A 237 -22.76 -7.10 8.03
N TRP A 238 -22.56 -5.92 7.43
CA TRP A 238 -23.50 -5.31 6.47
C TRP A 238 -23.51 -5.97 5.08
N ASN A 239 -22.54 -6.81 4.75
CA ASN A 239 -22.53 -7.57 3.49
C ASN A 239 -23.22 -8.95 3.63
N ARG A 240 -23.67 -9.31 4.83
CA ARG A 240 -24.28 -10.62 5.13
C ARG A 240 -25.81 -10.59 5.12
N VAL A 241 -26.43 -9.54 4.60
CA VAL A 241 -27.88 -9.36 4.52
C VAL A 241 -28.40 -9.75 3.14
#